data_9ae8fbffe50f7a2963a3da582f39f399
#
_entry.id   9ae8fbffe50f7a2963a3da582f39f399
#
_cell.length_a   1.000
_cell.length_b   1.000
_cell.length_c   1.000
_cell.angle_alpha   90.00
_cell.angle_beta   90.00
_cell.angle_gamma   90.00
#
_symmetry.space_group_name_H-M   'P 1'
#
loop_
_entity.id
_entity.type
_entity.pdbx_description
1 polymer ?
#
loop_
_entity_poly.entity_id
_entity_poly.type
_entity_poly.pdbx_seq_one_letter_code
_entity_poly.pdbx_strand_id
1 'polypeptide(L)' 'MDRRRKAVYLTFDDGPIPEVTPRVLAVLDRYGVKGTFFMVGENVVKHPEVYAMVRAGGHTIGNHT' A
#
# COMPACT_ATOMS: atom_id res chain seq x y z
N MET A 1 -24.12 -13.24 -0.63
CA MET A 1 -23.91 -12.89 -0.68
C MET A 1 -23.35 -12.24 -0.96
N ASP A 2 -23.07 -11.96 -1.34
CA ASP A 2 -22.40 -11.40 -1.66
C ASP A 2 -22.26 -10.42 -1.72
N ARG A 3 -22.20 -10.19 -1.47
CA ARG A 3 -21.98 -9.38 -1.43
C ARG A 3 -21.18 -8.84 -1.55
N ARG A 4 -20.88 -8.88 -1.73
CA ARG A 4 -20.12 -8.51 -1.77
C ARG A 4 -19.26 -8.08 -2.27
N ARG A 5 -19.23 -8.13 -3.09
CA ARG A 5 -18.42 -7.71 -3.63
C ARG A 5 -18.31 -6.33 -3.77
N LYS A 6 -18.23 -5.69 -3.00
CA LYS A 6 -18.01 -4.42 -3.08
C LYS A 6 -16.66 -4.18 -3.35
N ALA A 7 -16.26 -3.73 -4.39
CA ALA A 7 -14.87 -3.51 -4.71
C ALA A 7 -14.46 -2.19 -4.10
N VAL A 8 -13.95 -2.24 -2.93
CA VAL A 8 -13.40 -1.03 -2.33
C VAL A 8 -12.01 -0.83 -2.90
N TYR A 9 -11.81 0.26 -3.59
CA TYR A 9 -10.54 0.54 -4.24
C TYR A 9 -9.84 1.65 -3.50
N LEU A 10 -8.85 1.29 -2.71
CA LEU A 10 -8.12 2.25 -1.89
C LEU A 10 -6.80 2.61 -2.55
N THR A 11 -6.51 3.89 -2.62
CA THR A 11 -5.25 4.37 -3.20
C THR A 11 -4.53 5.24 -2.17
N PHE A 12 -3.20 5.17 -2.20
CA PHE A 12 -2.36 5.92 -1.28
C PHE A 12 -1.22 6.56 -2.07
N ASP A 13 -1.02 7.84 -1.86
CA ASP A 13 0.01 8.59 -2.57
C ASP A 13 1.20 8.90 -1.68
N ASP A 14 2.29 9.28 -2.33
CA ASP A 14 3.47 9.84 -1.65
C ASP A 14 4.20 8.88 -0.73
N GLY A 15 3.99 7.61 -0.92
CA GLY A 15 4.72 6.61 -0.15
C GLY A 15 6.06 6.25 -0.76
N PRO A 16 6.78 5.36 -0.12
CA PRO A 16 6.49 4.84 1.21
C PRO A 16 6.91 5.81 2.31
N ILE A 17 6.12 5.87 3.35
CA ILE A 17 6.39 6.73 4.50
C ILE A 17 6.57 5.84 5.72
N PRO A 18 7.75 5.82 6.35
CA PRO A 18 8.05 4.83 7.39
C PRO A 18 7.10 4.84 8.57
N GLU A 19 6.54 5.99 8.90
CA GLU A 19 5.67 6.09 10.06
C GLU A 19 4.22 5.79 9.75
N VAL A 20 3.84 5.91 8.50
CA VAL A 20 2.44 5.79 8.10
C VAL A 20 2.19 4.48 7.36
N THR A 21 3.03 4.16 6.40
CA THR A 21 2.80 3.01 5.53
C THR A 21 2.65 1.70 6.29
N PRO A 22 3.51 1.38 7.27
CA PRO A 22 3.33 0.12 8.01
C PRO A 22 2.00 0.05 8.75
N ARG A 23 1.51 1.18 9.25
CA ARG A 23 0.21 1.21 9.91
C ARG A 23 -0.92 0.93 8.94
N VAL A 24 -0.84 1.55 7.77
CA VAL A 24 -1.84 1.32 6.73
C VAL A 24 -1.83 -0.13 6.31
N LEU A 25 -0.65 -0.71 6.13
CA LEU A 25 -0.54 -2.10 5.75
C LEU A 25 -1.15 -3.03 6.79
N ALA A 26 -0.95 -2.72 8.06
CA ALA A 26 -1.51 -3.52 9.13
C ALA A 26 -3.03 -3.49 9.11
N VAL A 27 -3.61 -2.33 8.86
CA VAL A 27 -5.05 -2.19 8.78
C VAL A 27 -5.61 -2.95 7.59
N LEU A 28 -4.97 -2.82 6.43
CA LEU A 28 -5.42 -3.51 5.23
C LEU A 28 -5.35 -5.02 5.41
N ASP A 29 -4.28 -5.49 6.02
CA ASP A 29 -4.11 -6.92 6.26
C ASP A 29 -5.19 -7.43 7.23
N ARG A 30 -5.50 -6.63 8.24
CA ARG A 30 -6.49 -7.01 9.21
C ARG A 30 -7.87 -7.21 8.59
N TYR A 31 -8.20 -6.40 7.62
CA TYR A 31 -9.50 -6.48 6.96
C TYR A 31 -9.47 -7.28 5.67
N GLY A 32 -8.33 -7.83 5.33
CA GLY A 32 -8.21 -8.62 4.12
C GLY A 32 -8.39 -7.81 2.85
N VAL A 33 -8.03 -6.55 2.88
CA VAL A 33 -8.20 -5.63 1.75
C VAL A 33 -6.85 -5.32 1.14
N LYS A 34 -6.81 -5.18 -0.17
CA LYS A 34 -5.60 -4.78 -0.88
C LYS A 34 -5.73 -3.35 -1.37
N GLY A 35 -4.63 -2.64 -1.38
CA GLY A 35 -4.62 -1.26 -1.84
C GLY A 35 -3.66 -1.06 -2.99
N THR A 36 -3.72 0.12 -3.58
CA THR A 36 -2.78 0.55 -4.61
C THR A 36 -1.95 1.68 -4.02
N PHE A 37 -0.64 1.51 -4.06
CA PHE A 37 0.27 2.50 -3.50
C PHE A 37 1.04 3.17 -4.62
N PHE A 38 0.79 4.46 -4.81
CA PHE A 38 1.52 5.24 -5.79
C PHE A 38 2.73 5.83 -5.09
N MET A 39 3.90 5.37 -5.46
CA MET A 39 5.11 5.70 -4.74
C MET A 39 6.02 6.60 -5.53
N VAL A 40 6.65 7.54 -4.83
CA VAL A 40 7.64 8.41 -5.42
C VAL A 40 8.98 7.68 -5.39
N GLY A 41 9.66 7.61 -6.52
CA GLY A 41 10.91 6.87 -6.61
C GLY A 41 11.93 7.29 -5.58
N GLU A 42 11.99 8.58 -5.28
CA GLU A 42 12.92 9.09 -4.28
C GLU A 42 12.64 8.47 -2.92
N ASN A 43 11.38 8.33 -2.57
CA ASN A 43 11.02 7.73 -1.29
C ASN A 43 11.27 6.24 -1.25
N VAL A 44 11.15 5.57 -2.39
CA VAL A 44 11.47 4.16 -2.47
C VAL A 44 12.96 3.94 -2.17
N VAL A 45 13.80 4.80 -2.72
CA VAL A 45 15.23 4.71 -2.49
C VAL A 45 15.59 4.98 -1.04
N LYS A 46 14.89 5.94 -0.41
CA LYS A 46 15.14 6.28 0.98
C LYS A 46 14.65 5.21 1.95
N HIS A 47 13.58 4.52 1.59
CA HIS A 47 12.94 3.58 2.50
C HIS A 47 12.66 2.26 1.83
N PRO A 48 13.72 1.54 1.41
CA PRO A 48 13.53 0.28 0.69
C PRO A 48 12.87 -0.79 1.54
N GLU A 49 13.05 -0.75 2.85
CA GLU A 49 12.45 -1.74 3.72
C GLU A 49 10.93 -1.59 3.76
N VAL A 50 10.44 -0.36 3.72
CA VAL A 50 9.01 -0.11 3.72
C VAL A 50 8.40 -0.52 2.37
N TYR A 51 9.11 -0.23 1.29
CA TYR A 51 8.69 -0.64 -0.04
C TYR A 51 8.55 -2.17 -0.10
N ALA A 52 9.51 -2.88 0.47
CA ALA A 52 9.47 -4.33 0.49
C ALA A 52 8.26 -4.85 1.26
N MET A 53 7.88 -4.17 2.33
CA MET A 53 6.69 -4.54 3.10
C MET A 53 5.43 -4.44 2.27
N VAL A 54 5.31 -3.38 1.48
CA VAL A 54 4.14 -3.19 0.62
C VAL A 54 4.07 -4.31 -0.42
N ARG A 55 5.20 -4.64 -1.02
CA ARG A 55 5.22 -5.73 -2.00
C ARG A 55 4.87 -7.06 -1.36
N ALA A 56 5.42 -7.32 -0.18
CA ALA A 56 5.17 -8.58 0.50
C ALA A 56 3.70 -8.75 0.87
N GLY A 57 3.00 -7.63 1.08
CA GLY A 57 1.59 -7.68 1.41
C GLY A 57 0.68 -7.93 0.22
N GLY A 58 1.23 -8.01 -0.98
CA GLY A 58 0.43 -8.31 -2.16
C GLY A 58 -0.34 -7.12 -2.72
N HIS A 59 0.08 -5.92 -2.37
CA HIS A 59 -0.59 -4.71 -2.86
C HIS A 59 -0.03 -4.30 -4.21
N THR A 60 -0.80 -3.49 -4.93
CA THR A 60 -0.38 -2.96 -6.22
C THR A 60 0.49 -1.74 -5.99
N ILE A 61 1.56 -1.63 -6.74
CA ILE A 61 2.45 -0.49 -6.64
C ILE A 61 2.48 0.24 -7.96
N GLY A 62 2.14 1.52 -7.93
CA GLY A 62 2.20 2.37 -9.09
C GLY A 62 3.33 3.38 -8.95
N ASN A 63 3.69 3.99 -10.05
CA ASN A 63 4.75 4.99 -10.08
C ASN A 63 4.14 6.37 -10.04
N HIS A 64 4.54 7.16 -9.04
CA HIS A 64 4.03 8.51 -8.86
C HIS A 64 5.23 9.45 -8.93
N THR A 65 5.51 9.95 -10.08
CA THR A 65 6.65 10.85 -10.25
C THR A 65 6.27 12.31 -10.12
#